data_9852e2084147ea964d8ca046a606029c
#
_entry.id   9852e2084147ea964d8ca046a606029c
#
_cell.length_a   1.000
_cell.length_b   1.000
_cell.length_c   1.000
_cell.angle_alpha   90.00
_cell.angle_beta   90.00
_cell.angle_gamma   90.00
#
_symmetry.space_group_name_H-M   'P 1'
#
loop_
_entity.id
_entity.type
_entity.pdbx_description
1 polymer ?
#
loop_
_entity_poly.entity_id
_entity_poly.type
_entity_poly.pdbx_seq_one_letter_code
_entity_poly.pdbx_strand_id
1 'polypeptide(L)'
;WLIVDHYAIDERWHKELRPYCQKIMVIDDLADRKHDCDLLLDQTFGRNSDDYQSFVPEYCQVLCGAEYALLRPEFAEWRAYSLKRRENGQLNHLLINLGGVDKDNITTQILRELSYISLPNSCRITVVMGVTAPWVKQVEEQAEQMPWLTEVKVGVNNMAELMANSDLAVGAAGATSWERCCLG
;
A
#
# COMPACT_ATOMS: atom_id res chain seq x y z
N TRP A 1 11.96 -15.12 -17.64
CA TRP A 1 10.96 -15.17 -16.58
C TRP A 1 9.64 -14.59 -17.05
N LEU A 2 8.54 -15.25 -16.71
CA LEU A 2 7.19 -14.72 -16.81
C LEU A 2 6.71 -14.41 -15.38
N ILE A 3 6.27 -13.16 -15.13
CA ILE A 3 5.73 -12.74 -13.84
C ILE A 3 4.23 -12.56 -13.99
N VAL A 4 3.45 -13.19 -13.12
CA VAL A 4 1.98 -13.19 -13.14
C VAL A 4 1.48 -12.59 -11.82
N ASP A 5 0.78 -11.47 -11.91
CA ASP A 5 0.11 -10.77 -10.82
C ASP A 5 -1.34 -10.52 -11.22
N HIS A 6 -2.21 -11.53 -11.07
CA HIS A 6 -3.60 -11.42 -11.49
C HIS A 6 -4.49 -12.51 -10.89
N TYR A 7 -5.58 -12.13 -10.23
CA TYR A 7 -6.50 -13.02 -9.50
C TYR A 7 -7.25 -14.04 -10.39
N ALA A 8 -7.51 -13.75 -11.65
CA ALA A 8 -8.25 -14.64 -12.55
C ALA A 8 -7.35 -15.65 -13.28
N ILE A 9 -6.04 -15.68 -13.03
CA ILE A 9 -5.10 -16.59 -13.69
C ILE A 9 -4.77 -17.75 -12.75
N ASP A 10 -4.83 -18.98 -13.29
CA ASP A 10 -4.58 -20.22 -12.57
C ASP A 10 -3.59 -21.14 -13.32
N GLU A 11 -3.42 -22.36 -12.81
CA GLU A 11 -2.49 -23.36 -13.37
C GLU A 11 -2.74 -23.69 -14.85
N ARG A 12 -3.98 -23.58 -15.35
CA ARG A 12 -4.32 -23.89 -16.75
C ARG A 12 -3.59 -22.94 -17.69
N TRP A 13 -3.67 -21.65 -17.39
CA TRP A 13 -2.99 -20.60 -18.14
C TRP A 13 -1.46 -20.72 -18.02
N HIS A 14 -0.95 -21.03 -16.82
CA HIS A 14 0.50 -21.23 -16.62
C HIS A 14 1.02 -22.38 -17.48
N LYS A 15 0.32 -23.52 -17.52
CA LYS A 15 0.68 -24.69 -18.32
C LYS A 15 0.71 -24.39 -19.82
N GLU A 16 -0.24 -23.61 -20.34
CA GLU A 16 -0.26 -23.18 -21.74
C GLU A 16 0.95 -22.31 -22.10
N LEU A 17 1.42 -21.47 -21.18
CA LEU A 17 2.56 -20.58 -21.43
C LEU A 17 3.92 -21.20 -21.06
N ARG A 18 3.94 -22.28 -20.30
CA ARG A 18 5.17 -22.95 -19.87
C ARG A 18 6.15 -23.26 -21.01
N PRO A 19 5.72 -23.71 -22.21
CA PRO A 19 6.64 -23.96 -23.33
C PRO A 19 7.36 -22.72 -23.86
N TYR A 20 6.85 -21.52 -23.59
CA TYR A 20 7.36 -20.26 -24.11
C TYR A 20 8.19 -19.46 -23.10
N CYS A 21 8.35 -19.95 -21.88
CA CYS A 21 9.14 -19.28 -20.84
C CYS A 21 9.99 -20.27 -20.05
N GLN A 22 11.13 -19.81 -19.54
CA GLN A 22 12.04 -20.67 -18.75
C GLN A 22 11.53 -20.85 -17.33
N LYS A 23 10.97 -19.80 -16.74
CA LYS A 23 10.52 -19.74 -15.34
C LYS A 23 9.25 -18.92 -15.22
N ILE A 24 8.36 -19.31 -14.32
CA ILE A 24 7.15 -18.59 -13.98
C ILE A 24 7.20 -18.19 -12.52
N MET A 25 6.99 -16.90 -12.26
CA MET A 25 6.77 -16.36 -10.92
C MET A 25 5.32 -15.90 -10.79
N VAL A 26 4.68 -16.26 -9.70
CA VAL A 26 3.33 -15.81 -9.35
C VAL A 26 3.39 -14.93 -8.13
N ILE A 27 2.67 -13.81 -8.16
CA ILE A 27 2.36 -12.99 -6.97
C ILE A 27 0.89 -13.28 -6.64
N ASP A 28 0.63 -13.78 -5.45
CA ASP A 28 -0.72 -14.15 -4.97
C ASP A 28 -0.87 -13.78 -3.50
N ASP A 29 -2.09 -13.58 -3.05
CA ASP A 29 -2.43 -13.32 -1.64
C ASP A 29 -3.71 -14.03 -1.19
N LEU A 30 -4.27 -14.87 -2.05
CA LEU A 30 -5.53 -15.58 -1.76
C LEU A 30 -5.32 -17.00 -1.25
N ALA A 31 -4.33 -17.74 -1.77
CA ALA A 31 -4.09 -19.16 -1.48
C ALA A 31 -5.35 -20.01 -1.68
N ASP A 32 -6.08 -19.79 -2.79
CA ASP A 32 -7.39 -20.40 -3.07
C ASP A 32 -7.44 -21.21 -4.37
N ARG A 33 -6.37 -21.19 -5.17
CA ARG A 33 -6.32 -21.84 -6.48
C ARG A 33 -4.92 -22.39 -6.81
N LYS A 34 -4.87 -23.34 -7.75
CA LYS A 34 -3.62 -23.98 -8.16
C LYS A 34 -2.82 -23.09 -9.10
N HIS A 35 -1.50 -23.11 -8.91
CA HIS A 35 -0.52 -22.44 -9.75
C HIS A 35 0.53 -23.46 -10.25
N ASP A 36 0.89 -23.43 -11.53
CA ASP A 36 2.05 -24.11 -12.06
C ASP A 36 3.20 -23.11 -12.23
N CYS A 37 3.95 -22.88 -11.15
CA CYS A 37 5.01 -21.88 -11.11
C CYS A 37 6.28 -22.41 -10.45
N ASP A 38 7.40 -21.73 -10.69
CA ASP A 38 8.71 -22.02 -10.11
C ASP A 38 8.94 -21.21 -8.81
N LEU A 39 8.30 -20.05 -8.71
CA LEU A 39 8.37 -19.16 -7.56
C LEU A 39 6.99 -18.58 -7.29
N LEU A 40 6.55 -18.61 -6.04
CA LEU A 40 5.35 -17.94 -5.57
C LEU A 40 5.72 -16.95 -4.48
N LEU A 41 5.22 -15.72 -4.58
CA LEU A 41 5.36 -14.67 -3.59
C LEU A 41 4.00 -14.31 -3.02
N ASP A 42 3.86 -14.43 -1.70
CA ASP A 42 2.72 -13.89 -0.94
C ASP A 42 3.23 -13.04 0.22
N GLN A 43 3.07 -11.74 0.11
CA GLN A 43 3.53 -10.77 1.12
C GLN A 43 2.53 -10.56 2.27
N THR A 44 1.46 -11.35 2.37
CA THR A 44 0.40 -11.20 3.38
C THR A 44 0.94 -11.48 4.78
N PHE A 45 0.62 -10.61 5.72
CA PHE A 45 1.00 -10.80 7.13
C PHE A 45 0.37 -12.07 7.71
N GLY A 46 1.20 -12.93 8.31
CA GLY A 46 0.77 -14.20 8.91
C GLY A 46 0.59 -15.36 7.93
N ARG A 47 0.80 -15.15 6.63
CA ARG A 47 0.80 -16.22 5.63
C ARG A 47 2.01 -17.13 5.80
N ASN A 48 1.81 -18.43 5.63
CA ASN A 48 2.87 -19.45 5.68
C ASN A 48 2.96 -20.19 4.34
N SER A 49 4.14 -20.78 4.08
CA SER A 49 4.35 -21.62 2.90
C SER A 49 3.41 -22.84 2.87
N ASP A 50 3.02 -23.35 4.03
CA ASP A 50 2.12 -24.50 4.15
C ASP A 50 0.71 -24.20 3.60
N ASP A 51 0.30 -22.93 3.59
CA ASP A 51 -0.98 -22.50 3.00
C ASP A 51 -1.05 -22.78 1.49
N TYR A 52 0.12 -22.89 0.84
CA TYR A 52 0.25 -23.16 -0.59
C TYR A 52 0.60 -24.62 -0.92
N GLN A 53 0.79 -25.50 0.06
CA GLN A 53 1.27 -26.87 -0.15
C GLN A 53 0.44 -27.67 -1.17
N SER A 54 -0.89 -27.46 -1.21
CA SER A 54 -1.79 -28.12 -2.14
C SER A 54 -2.01 -27.34 -3.47
N PHE A 55 -1.46 -26.14 -3.57
CA PHE A 55 -1.73 -25.20 -4.66
C PHE A 55 -0.54 -25.00 -5.59
N VAL A 56 0.67 -25.45 -5.23
CA VAL A 56 1.86 -25.34 -6.07
C VAL A 56 2.55 -26.67 -6.26
N PRO A 57 3.37 -26.86 -7.31
CA PRO A 57 4.21 -28.05 -7.46
C PRO A 57 5.26 -28.14 -6.35
N GLU A 58 5.72 -29.36 -6.04
CA GLU A 58 6.76 -29.61 -5.03
C GLU A 58 8.08 -28.86 -5.30
N TYR A 59 8.38 -28.56 -6.57
CA TYR A 59 9.59 -27.82 -6.95
C TYR A 59 9.45 -26.31 -6.80
N CYS A 60 8.26 -25.80 -6.53
CA CYS A 60 8.02 -24.36 -6.39
C CYS A 60 8.63 -23.82 -5.11
N GLN A 61 9.44 -22.78 -5.24
CA GLN A 61 9.86 -22.00 -4.08
C GLN A 61 8.74 -21.06 -3.66
N VAL A 62 8.31 -21.14 -2.40
CA VAL A 62 7.25 -20.28 -1.84
C VAL A 62 7.89 -19.29 -0.87
N LEU A 63 7.69 -18.00 -1.13
CA LEU A 63 8.14 -16.88 -0.29
C LEU A 63 6.91 -16.23 0.34
N CYS A 64 6.67 -16.50 1.62
CA CYS A 64 5.50 -16.00 2.33
C CYS A 64 5.88 -15.07 3.48
N GLY A 65 5.08 -14.03 3.66
CA GLY A 65 5.16 -13.13 4.79
C GLY A 65 5.65 -11.73 4.46
N ALA A 66 5.52 -10.85 5.46
CA ALA A 66 5.83 -9.43 5.35
C ALA A 66 7.30 -9.13 5.01
N GLU A 67 8.21 -10.08 5.29
CA GLU A 67 9.64 -9.97 4.98
C GLU A 67 9.93 -9.95 3.47
N TYR A 68 8.98 -10.45 2.67
CA TYR A 68 9.04 -10.43 1.21
C TYR A 68 8.20 -9.32 0.58
N ALA A 69 7.78 -8.34 1.38
CA ALA A 69 6.98 -7.23 0.88
C ALA A 69 7.71 -6.46 -0.22
N LEU A 70 7.05 -6.31 -1.37
CA LEU A 70 7.57 -5.59 -2.52
C LEU A 70 7.45 -4.08 -2.27
N LEU A 71 8.57 -3.45 -1.97
CA LEU A 71 8.64 -2.01 -1.72
C LEU A 71 9.60 -1.35 -2.70
N ARG A 72 9.29 -0.12 -3.09
CA ARG A 72 10.22 0.73 -3.84
C ARG A 72 11.43 1.05 -2.96
N PRO A 73 12.66 1.08 -3.52
CA PRO A 73 13.89 1.30 -2.75
C PRO A 73 13.88 2.56 -1.89
N GLU A 74 13.21 3.61 -2.35
CA GLU A 74 13.11 4.90 -1.65
C GLU A 74 12.54 4.78 -0.22
N PHE A 75 11.66 3.79 0.04
CA PHE A 75 11.13 3.58 1.40
C PHE A 75 12.22 3.13 2.37
N ALA A 76 13.14 2.28 1.91
CA ALA A 76 14.30 1.88 2.73
C ALA A 76 15.24 3.07 2.99
N GLU A 77 15.46 3.93 2.01
CA GLU A 77 16.30 5.12 2.14
C GLU A 77 15.75 6.11 3.20
N TRP A 78 14.43 6.33 3.20
CA TRP A 78 13.76 7.23 4.13
C TRP A 78 13.56 6.66 5.54
N ARG A 79 13.70 5.34 5.74
CA ARG A 79 13.38 4.67 7.01
C ARG A 79 14.11 5.24 8.21
N ALA A 80 15.44 5.36 8.15
CA ALA A 80 16.25 5.82 9.28
C ALA A 80 15.86 7.24 9.71
N TYR A 81 15.68 8.15 8.75
CA TYR A 81 15.20 9.51 9.01
C TYR A 81 13.81 9.51 9.64
N SER A 82 12.88 8.73 9.08
CA SER A 82 11.50 8.64 9.51
C SER A 82 11.38 8.20 10.97
N LEU A 83 12.08 7.13 11.35
CA LEU A 83 12.10 6.60 12.73
C LEU A 83 12.67 7.63 13.70
N LYS A 84 13.85 8.21 13.38
CA LYS A 84 14.50 9.21 14.25
C LYS A 84 13.62 10.44 14.45
N ARG A 85 12.96 10.93 13.42
CA ARG A 85 12.10 12.11 13.50
C ARG A 85 10.92 11.94 14.47
N ARG A 86 10.39 10.71 14.57
CA ARG A 86 9.20 10.40 15.40
C ARG A 86 9.51 9.93 16.82
N GLU A 87 10.75 9.89 17.24
CA GLU A 87 11.14 9.50 18.62
C GLU A 87 10.42 10.30 19.71
N ASN A 88 10.07 11.56 19.42
CA ASN A 88 9.39 12.43 20.38
C ASN A 88 7.86 12.26 20.45
N GLY A 89 7.25 11.44 19.58
CA GLY A 89 5.83 11.10 19.62
C GLY A 89 4.84 12.27 19.49
N GLN A 90 5.24 13.40 18.89
CA GLN A 90 4.36 14.56 18.69
C GLN A 90 3.58 14.45 17.39
N LEU A 91 2.28 14.78 17.44
CA LEU A 91 1.42 14.83 16.25
C LEU A 91 1.39 16.26 15.69
N ASN A 92 2.20 16.53 14.68
CA ASN A 92 2.24 17.81 13.97
C ASN A 92 1.85 17.67 12.50
N HIS A 93 1.84 16.45 11.97
CA HIS A 93 1.51 16.20 10.57
C HIS A 93 0.74 14.89 10.39
N LEU A 94 -0.49 15.00 9.91
CA LEU A 94 -1.35 13.88 9.52
C LEU A 94 -1.33 13.72 8.01
N LEU A 95 -1.06 12.51 7.53
CA LEU A 95 -1.17 12.14 6.11
C LEU A 95 -2.44 11.30 5.89
N ILE A 96 -3.22 11.63 4.86
CA ILE A 96 -4.39 10.85 4.43
C ILE A 96 -4.15 10.39 3.00
N ASN A 97 -4.16 9.07 2.78
CA ASN A 97 -4.06 8.47 1.45
C ASN A 97 -4.85 7.17 1.36
N LEU A 98 -5.96 7.18 0.67
CA LEU A 98 -6.88 6.04 0.50
C LEU A 98 -6.73 5.33 -0.86
N GLY A 99 -5.50 5.36 -1.40
CA GLY A 99 -5.19 4.76 -2.69
C GLY A 99 -5.40 5.72 -3.87
N GLY A 100 -5.26 5.20 -5.09
CA GLY A 100 -5.25 6.04 -6.30
C GLY A 100 -6.61 6.56 -6.74
N VAL A 101 -7.71 5.90 -6.36
CA VAL A 101 -9.05 6.22 -6.91
C VAL A 101 -10.02 6.71 -5.83
N ASP A 102 -10.00 6.13 -4.61
CA ASP A 102 -10.96 6.42 -3.53
C ASP A 102 -12.41 6.47 -4.05
N LYS A 103 -12.86 5.34 -4.62
CA LYS A 103 -14.14 5.25 -5.35
C LYS A 103 -15.34 5.74 -4.55
N ASP A 104 -15.36 5.47 -3.25
CA ASP A 104 -16.49 5.74 -2.36
C ASP A 104 -16.37 7.08 -1.62
N ASN A 105 -15.39 7.91 -2.00
CA ASN A 105 -15.11 9.22 -1.39
C ASN A 105 -14.95 9.17 0.13
N ILE A 106 -14.22 8.19 0.61
CA ILE A 106 -13.95 8.03 2.04
C ILE A 106 -13.06 9.18 2.55
N THR A 107 -12.21 9.74 1.70
CA THR A 107 -11.36 10.89 2.04
C THR A 107 -12.19 12.08 2.54
N THR A 108 -13.25 12.47 1.84
CA THR A 108 -14.15 13.56 2.29
C THR A 108 -14.81 13.22 3.62
N GLN A 109 -15.22 11.96 3.82
CA GLN A 109 -15.84 11.53 5.07
C GLN A 109 -14.83 11.63 6.24
N ILE A 110 -13.60 11.17 6.04
CA ILE A 110 -12.54 11.30 7.05
C ILE A 110 -12.27 12.76 7.41
N LEU A 111 -12.14 13.66 6.43
CA LEU A 111 -11.94 15.07 6.69
C LEU A 111 -13.09 15.66 7.50
N ARG A 112 -14.32 15.31 7.17
CA ARG A 112 -15.51 15.76 7.90
C ARG A 112 -15.49 15.26 9.35
N GLU A 113 -15.23 13.98 9.60
CA GLU A 113 -15.14 13.42 10.95
C GLU A 113 -13.97 14.03 11.74
N LEU A 114 -12.83 14.27 11.10
CA LEU A 114 -11.70 14.96 11.73
C LEU A 114 -12.07 16.36 12.23
N SER A 115 -12.97 17.08 11.55
CA SER A 115 -13.38 18.42 12.00
C SER A 115 -14.12 18.44 13.34
N TYR A 116 -14.61 17.30 13.82
CA TYR A 116 -15.29 17.17 15.11
C TYR A 116 -14.37 16.72 16.26
N ILE A 117 -13.12 16.37 15.97
CA ILE A 117 -12.16 15.98 17.01
C ILE A 117 -11.14 17.10 17.25
N SER A 118 -10.38 16.98 18.35
CA SER A 118 -9.33 17.95 18.65
C SER A 118 -7.97 17.39 18.24
N LEU A 119 -7.33 18.05 17.28
CA LEU A 119 -5.92 17.87 16.98
C LEU A 119 -5.12 19.08 17.54
N PRO A 120 -3.80 18.94 17.72
CA PRO A 120 -2.96 20.09 18.08
C PRO A 120 -3.15 21.26 17.09
N ASN A 121 -3.19 22.49 17.57
CA ASN A 121 -3.39 23.68 16.72
C ASN A 121 -2.30 23.83 15.64
N SER A 122 -1.10 23.31 15.89
CA SER A 122 0.02 23.29 14.93
C SER A 122 -0.05 22.14 13.94
N CYS A 123 -1.02 21.24 14.07
CA CYS A 123 -1.14 20.10 13.18
C CYS A 123 -1.50 20.55 11.76
N ARG A 124 -0.81 20.00 10.79
CA ARG A 124 -1.17 20.15 9.38
C ARG A 124 -1.67 18.80 8.83
N ILE A 125 -2.51 18.85 7.82
CA ILE A 125 -3.05 17.68 7.16
C ILE A 125 -2.62 17.70 5.69
N THR A 126 -2.05 16.61 5.22
CA THR A 126 -1.81 16.42 3.79
C THR A 126 -2.67 15.26 3.29
N VAL A 127 -3.49 15.54 2.30
CA VAL A 127 -4.29 14.54 1.59
C VAL A 127 -3.61 14.24 0.27
N VAL A 128 -3.41 12.96 -0.03
CA VAL A 128 -2.84 12.54 -1.32
C VAL A 128 -3.87 11.75 -2.10
N MET A 129 -4.15 12.18 -3.31
CA MET A 129 -5.10 11.57 -4.24
C MET A 129 -4.42 11.19 -5.56
N GLY A 130 -4.93 10.18 -6.24
CA GLY A 130 -4.47 9.83 -7.58
C GLY A 130 -4.99 10.79 -8.64
N VAL A 131 -4.29 10.85 -9.79
CA VAL A 131 -4.67 11.71 -10.93
C VAL A 131 -6.04 11.37 -11.53
N THR A 132 -6.51 10.15 -11.33
CA THR A 132 -7.82 9.66 -11.83
C THR A 132 -8.89 9.64 -10.76
N ALA A 133 -8.63 10.15 -9.56
CA ALA A 133 -9.60 10.18 -8.47
C ALA A 133 -10.76 11.12 -8.83
N PRO A 134 -12.02 10.64 -8.78
CA PRO A 134 -13.17 11.44 -9.24
C PRO A 134 -13.57 12.56 -8.30
N TRP A 135 -13.11 12.52 -7.04
CA TRP A 135 -13.58 13.40 -5.96
C TRP A 135 -12.62 14.53 -5.59
N VAL A 136 -11.57 14.79 -6.38
CA VAL A 136 -10.54 15.79 -6.07
C VAL A 136 -11.14 17.13 -5.67
N LYS A 137 -12.03 17.68 -6.49
CA LYS A 137 -12.67 18.98 -6.19
C LYS A 137 -13.44 19.00 -4.87
N GLN A 138 -14.20 17.93 -4.59
CA GLN A 138 -14.98 17.84 -3.35
C GLN A 138 -14.08 17.72 -2.13
N VAL A 139 -12.96 17.02 -2.27
CA VAL A 139 -11.95 16.92 -1.20
C VAL A 139 -11.25 18.25 -0.99
N GLU A 140 -10.93 19.01 -2.04
CA GLU A 140 -10.38 20.36 -1.96
C GLU A 140 -11.34 21.33 -1.25
N GLU A 141 -12.63 21.33 -1.63
CA GLU A 141 -13.68 22.13 -0.98
C GLU A 141 -13.83 21.77 0.52
N GLN A 142 -13.74 20.50 0.87
CA GLN A 142 -13.75 20.07 2.28
C GLN A 142 -12.47 20.47 3.00
N ALA A 143 -11.31 20.40 2.35
CA ALA A 143 -10.02 20.78 2.91
C ALA A 143 -9.97 22.28 3.27
N GLU A 144 -10.57 23.15 2.47
CA GLU A 144 -10.69 24.60 2.73
C GLU A 144 -11.53 24.91 3.99
N GLN A 145 -12.43 24.00 4.37
CA GLN A 145 -13.30 24.17 5.55
C GLN A 145 -12.69 23.61 6.83
N MET A 146 -11.50 22.99 6.75
CA MET A 146 -10.86 22.40 7.92
C MET A 146 -10.29 23.47 8.87
N PRO A 147 -10.35 23.24 10.18
CA PRO A 147 -9.77 24.18 11.16
C PRO A 147 -8.22 24.16 11.18
N TRP A 148 -7.59 23.21 10.51
CA TRP A 148 -6.14 23.08 10.37
C TRP A 148 -5.69 23.31 8.95
N LEU A 149 -4.43 23.71 8.77
CA LEU A 149 -3.83 23.80 7.44
C LEU A 149 -3.93 22.44 6.74
N THR A 150 -4.78 22.36 5.73
CA THR A 150 -5.04 21.13 4.97
C THR A 150 -4.71 21.35 3.50
N GLU A 151 -3.77 20.54 2.98
CA GLU A 151 -3.30 20.59 1.59
C GLU A 151 -3.70 19.31 0.87
N VAL A 152 -4.26 19.45 -0.33
CA VAL A 152 -4.57 18.32 -1.22
C VAL A 152 -3.50 18.26 -2.31
N LYS A 153 -2.83 17.11 -2.43
CA LYS A 153 -1.82 16.82 -3.45
C LYS A 153 -2.34 15.73 -4.39
N VAL A 154 -2.25 15.98 -5.69
CA VAL A 154 -2.72 15.03 -6.70
C VAL A 154 -1.55 14.49 -7.51
N GLY A 155 -1.47 13.17 -7.64
CA GLY A 155 -0.51 12.50 -8.51
C GLY A 155 0.94 12.67 -8.08
N VAL A 156 1.22 12.55 -6.79
CA VAL A 156 2.58 12.69 -6.25
C VAL A 156 3.49 11.53 -6.66
N ASN A 157 4.77 11.81 -6.81
CA ASN A 157 5.82 10.82 -7.10
C ASN A 157 6.80 10.62 -5.93
N ASN A 158 6.67 11.40 -4.86
CA ASN A 158 7.54 11.38 -3.67
C ASN A 158 6.81 10.89 -2.42
N MET A 159 6.04 9.80 -2.53
CA MET A 159 5.21 9.27 -1.44
C MET A 159 6.03 8.88 -0.21
N ALA A 160 7.22 8.28 -0.40
CA ALA A 160 8.10 7.89 0.71
C ALA A 160 8.53 9.11 1.55
N GLU A 161 8.89 10.22 0.89
CA GLU A 161 9.21 11.47 1.57
C GLU A 161 8.01 12.04 2.34
N LEU A 162 6.83 12.07 1.72
CA LEU A 162 5.60 12.55 2.36
C LEU A 162 5.25 11.72 3.60
N MET A 163 5.31 10.38 3.50
CA MET A 163 5.08 9.48 4.62
C MET A 163 6.14 9.64 5.71
N ALA A 164 7.42 9.72 5.34
CA ALA A 164 8.52 9.91 6.30
C ALA A 164 8.43 11.22 7.09
N ASN A 165 7.86 12.26 6.48
CA ASN A 165 7.63 13.57 7.10
C ASN A 165 6.28 13.67 7.84
N SER A 166 5.50 12.61 7.91
CA SER A 166 4.23 12.57 8.63
C SER A 166 4.40 11.85 9.97
N ASP A 167 3.60 12.23 10.96
CA ASP A 167 3.62 11.63 12.31
C ASP A 167 2.59 10.51 12.43
N LEU A 168 1.47 10.66 11.74
CA LEU A 168 0.39 9.70 11.66
C LEU A 168 -0.10 9.60 10.23
N ALA A 169 -0.49 8.40 9.80
CA ALA A 169 -1.09 8.19 8.49
C ALA A 169 -2.42 7.45 8.59
N VAL A 170 -3.42 7.95 7.89
CA VAL A 170 -4.68 7.27 7.63
C VAL A 170 -4.68 6.79 6.18
N GLY A 171 -4.86 5.50 5.97
CA GLY A 171 -4.77 4.94 4.63
C GLY A 171 -5.55 3.65 4.45
N ALA A 172 -5.86 3.31 3.20
CA ALA A 172 -6.46 2.03 2.85
C ALA A 172 -5.48 0.86 3.08
N ALA A 173 -6.03 -0.34 3.19
CA ALA A 173 -5.27 -1.57 3.16
C ALA A 173 -4.66 -1.81 1.74
N GLY A 174 -3.66 -2.67 1.66
CA GLY A 174 -2.95 -3.02 0.43
C GLY A 174 -1.44 -2.73 0.53
N ALA A 175 -0.74 -2.63 -0.60
CA ALA A 175 0.71 -2.43 -0.66
C ALA A 175 1.19 -1.21 0.15
N THR A 176 0.40 -0.14 0.20
CA THR A 176 0.71 1.06 1.00
C THR A 176 0.77 0.81 2.51
N SER A 177 0.19 -0.29 3.00
CA SER A 177 0.35 -0.70 4.41
C SER A 177 1.79 -1.08 4.70
N TRP A 178 2.44 -1.81 3.78
CA TRP A 178 3.85 -2.18 3.91
C TRP A 178 4.77 -0.98 3.77
N GLU A 179 4.43 -0.02 2.91
CA GLU A 179 5.12 1.26 2.80
C GLU A 179 5.10 2.01 4.14
N ARG A 180 3.95 2.10 4.80
CA ARG A 180 3.81 2.70 6.14
C ARG A 180 4.61 1.92 7.20
N CYS A 181 4.48 0.59 7.23
CA CYS A 181 5.23 -0.26 8.17
C CYS A 181 6.75 -0.16 7.96
N CYS A 182 7.21 0.00 6.73
CA CYS A 182 8.64 0.21 6.45
C CYS A 182 9.16 1.50 7.08
N LEU A 183 8.36 2.54 7.10
CA LEU A 183 8.75 3.84 7.66
C LEU A 183 8.49 3.95 9.18
N GLY A 184 7.80 2.98 9.79
CA GLY A 184 7.51 2.88 11.23
C GLY A 184 6.20 3.48 11.64
#